data_67abafeaa80a5e9a5927c70c1cee96e9
#
_entry.id   67abafeaa80a5e9a5927c70c1cee96e9
#
_cell.length_a   1.000
_cell.length_b   1.000
_cell.length_c   1.000
_cell.angle_alpha   90.00
_cell.angle_beta   90.00
_cell.angle_gamma   90.00
#
_symmetry.space_group_name_H-M   'P 1'
#
loop_
_entity.id
_entity.type
_entity.pdbx_description
1 polymer ?
#
loop_
_entity_poly.entity_id
_entity_poly.type
_entity_poly.pdbx_seq_one_letter_code
_entity_poly.pdbx_strand_id
1 'polypeptide(L)'
;MYSDKKNILQLVALLIEHNIKKIVLCPGSRNSPIVHTIANHPFFSCYPVTDERSAAFFAIGLALHGGSPAAVCCTSGSALLNIHPAVSEAFYQQVPLVVISADRPGAWIGQMDGQTFPQPGVFGSQVKKSVNLPEIHTDEDEWYCNRLINEALLELNHHGKGPVHINVPISEPLFRFTTEELPKVRVITRYQGLNVYDREYTGLIERLNNYNRRMIVAGQMNLIYLFEKKYSKLLYKHFAWLTEHTGNKTIPGIPVKNFDAALYALPEEKLEKMVPDLLITYGGHIVSKRLKQFLRKHPPREHWHVSLSGEVTDLYGSLTTVIEMDPFEFLEKIAYLLENRTTEFPRIWENNPRDLPQPEFSYSEMAAIGTLIKSLPTPAALHLGNSSAVRYAQLYTLPEDVEVCCNRGCLLYTSDAADDLTRVD
;
A
#
# COMPACT_ATOMS: atom_id res chain seq x y z
N MET A 1 -3.79 -4.17 -31.41
CA MET A 1 -5.01 -4.47 -30.62
C MET A 1 -4.64 -5.45 -29.50
N TYR A 2 -5.04 -5.17 -28.26
CA TYR A 2 -4.78 -5.95 -27.05
C TYR A 2 -6.06 -6.63 -26.56
N SER A 3 -5.93 -7.52 -25.57
CA SER A 3 -7.07 -8.17 -24.92
C SER A 3 -8.03 -7.14 -24.31
N ASP A 4 -9.32 -7.50 -24.21
CA ASP A 4 -10.33 -6.72 -23.48
C ASP A 4 -10.29 -6.93 -21.95
N LYS A 5 -9.44 -7.82 -21.45
CA LYS A 5 -9.34 -8.17 -20.03
C LYS A 5 -8.52 -7.13 -19.26
N LYS A 6 -9.18 -6.34 -18.40
CA LYS A 6 -8.56 -5.24 -17.67
C LYS A 6 -7.39 -5.67 -16.78
N ASN A 7 -7.48 -6.82 -16.11
CA ASN A 7 -6.40 -7.35 -15.27
C ASN A 7 -5.14 -7.69 -16.10
N ILE A 8 -5.31 -8.19 -17.32
CA ILE A 8 -4.19 -8.45 -18.24
C ILE A 8 -3.59 -7.14 -18.73
N LEU A 9 -4.41 -6.16 -19.07
CA LEU A 9 -3.92 -4.85 -19.51
C LEU A 9 -3.09 -4.17 -18.42
N GLN A 10 -3.54 -4.21 -17.16
CA GLN A 10 -2.78 -3.70 -16.02
C GLN A 10 -1.47 -4.47 -15.79
N LEU A 11 -1.52 -5.80 -15.86
CA LEU A 11 -0.32 -6.63 -15.74
C LEU A 11 0.72 -6.24 -16.79
N VAL A 12 0.33 -6.17 -18.06
CA VAL A 12 1.24 -5.84 -19.16
C VAL A 12 1.79 -4.43 -19.01
N ALA A 13 0.96 -3.45 -18.65
CA ALA A 13 1.41 -2.08 -18.41
C ALA A 13 2.44 -2.02 -17.25
N LEU A 14 2.20 -2.71 -16.14
CA LEU A 14 3.14 -2.74 -15.01
C LEU A 14 4.42 -3.53 -15.30
N LEU A 15 4.38 -4.58 -16.12
CA LEU A 15 5.60 -5.24 -16.59
C LEU A 15 6.50 -4.27 -17.38
N ILE A 16 5.92 -3.38 -18.17
CA ILE A 16 6.65 -2.33 -18.90
C ILE A 16 7.29 -1.34 -17.91
N GLU A 17 6.51 -0.81 -17.00
CA GLU A 17 6.95 0.19 -16.03
C GLU A 17 8.05 -0.36 -15.08
N HIS A 18 7.98 -1.64 -14.72
CA HIS A 18 9.02 -2.33 -13.93
C HIS A 18 10.17 -2.90 -14.78
N ASN A 19 10.21 -2.57 -16.08
CA ASN A 19 11.26 -2.96 -17.02
C ASN A 19 11.46 -4.49 -17.15
N ILE A 20 10.39 -5.27 -17.09
CA ILE A 20 10.42 -6.73 -17.32
C ILE A 20 10.27 -6.99 -18.83
N LYS A 21 11.38 -6.92 -19.55
CA LYS A 21 11.39 -6.92 -21.02
C LYS A 21 11.40 -8.31 -21.65
N LYS A 22 12.10 -9.29 -21.03
CA LYS A 22 12.32 -10.62 -21.59
C LYS A 22 11.26 -11.58 -21.11
N ILE A 23 10.46 -12.14 -22.01
CA ILE A 23 9.35 -13.02 -21.65
C ILE A 23 9.39 -14.30 -22.47
N VAL A 24 9.39 -15.44 -21.79
CA VAL A 24 9.26 -16.76 -22.38
C VAL A 24 7.78 -17.13 -22.39
N LEU A 25 7.26 -17.50 -23.54
CA LEU A 25 5.84 -17.72 -23.77
C LEU A 25 5.58 -19.19 -24.11
N CYS A 26 4.82 -19.88 -23.26
CA CYS A 26 4.31 -21.23 -23.57
C CYS A 26 2.99 -21.14 -24.31
N PRO A 27 2.71 -22.04 -25.27
CA PRO A 27 1.43 -22.07 -25.98
C PRO A 27 0.30 -22.55 -25.06
N GLY A 28 -0.91 -22.04 -25.27
CA GLY A 28 -2.12 -22.46 -24.56
C GLY A 28 -3.30 -21.54 -24.85
N SER A 29 -4.51 -22.05 -24.75
CA SER A 29 -5.72 -21.24 -25.01
C SER A 29 -6.01 -20.28 -23.87
N ARG A 30 -5.88 -20.74 -22.61
CA ARG A 30 -6.22 -19.89 -21.44
C ARG A 30 -5.29 -18.69 -21.28
N ASN A 31 -3.99 -18.84 -21.59
CA ASN A 31 -3.04 -17.73 -21.56
C ASN A 31 -2.99 -16.92 -22.87
N SER A 32 -3.76 -17.29 -23.90
CA SER A 32 -3.77 -16.58 -25.19
C SER A 32 -4.00 -15.07 -25.05
N PRO A 33 -4.91 -14.55 -24.20
CA PRO A 33 -5.08 -13.12 -24.00
C PRO A 33 -3.81 -12.42 -23.48
N ILE A 34 -3.04 -13.07 -22.60
CA ILE A 34 -1.78 -12.56 -22.07
C ILE A 34 -0.72 -12.59 -23.17
N VAL A 35 -0.55 -13.76 -23.81
CA VAL A 35 0.45 -13.98 -24.87
C VAL A 35 0.25 -13.02 -26.02
N HIS A 36 -0.98 -12.87 -26.50
CA HIS A 36 -1.31 -11.97 -27.60
C HIS A 36 -1.00 -10.51 -27.24
N THR A 37 -1.39 -10.05 -26.04
CA THR A 37 -1.15 -8.68 -25.59
C THR A 37 0.34 -8.37 -25.49
N ILE A 38 1.14 -9.28 -24.90
CA ILE A 38 2.58 -9.15 -24.78
C ILE A 38 3.27 -9.17 -26.14
N ALA A 39 2.95 -10.16 -27.00
CA ALA A 39 3.61 -10.36 -28.27
C ALA A 39 3.36 -9.22 -29.28
N ASN A 40 2.25 -8.50 -29.15
CA ASN A 40 1.92 -7.36 -30.00
C ASN A 40 2.43 -6.00 -29.45
N HIS A 41 3.14 -5.98 -28.33
CA HIS A 41 3.69 -4.74 -27.78
C HIS A 41 5.20 -4.65 -28.05
N PRO A 42 5.71 -3.56 -28.67
CA PRO A 42 7.09 -3.44 -29.13
C PRO A 42 8.16 -3.43 -28.02
N PHE A 43 7.76 -3.21 -26.79
CA PHE A 43 8.67 -3.22 -25.63
C PHE A 43 9.25 -4.61 -25.35
N PHE A 44 8.47 -5.67 -25.55
CA PHE A 44 8.83 -7.02 -25.12
C PHE A 44 9.71 -7.78 -26.13
N SER A 45 10.66 -8.54 -25.61
CA SER A 45 11.40 -9.56 -26.34
C SER A 45 10.82 -10.91 -25.98
N CYS A 46 10.05 -11.48 -26.90
CA CYS A 46 9.30 -12.72 -26.69
C CYS A 46 10.05 -13.95 -27.22
N TYR A 47 10.07 -15.00 -26.43
CA TYR A 47 10.73 -16.27 -26.72
C TYR A 47 9.70 -17.41 -26.61
N PRO A 48 9.14 -17.92 -27.72
CA PRO A 48 8.20 -19.03 -27.67
C PRO A 48 8.92 -20.34 -27.36
N VAL A 49 8.47 -21.07 -26.33
CA VAL A 49 8.99 -22.38 -25.93
C VAL A 49 7.82 -23.28 -25.56
N THR A 50 7.71 -24.45 -26.17
CA THR A 50 6.52 -25.32 -26.04
C THR A 50 6.45 -26.05 -24.70
N ASP A 51 7.58 -26.62 -24.25
CA ASP A 51 7.64 -27.34 -22.98
C ASP A 51 7.83 -26.38 -21.82
N GLU A 52 6.93 -26.35 -20.85
CA GLU A 52 6.89 -25.36 -19.76
C GLU A 52 8.13 -25.48 -18.85
N ARG A 53 8.63 -26.67 -18.59
CA ARG A 53 9.84 -26.88 -17.80
C ARG A 53 11.05 -26.27 -18.50
N SER A 54 11.24 -26.55 -19.77
CA SER A 54 12.30 -25.98 -20.60
C SER A 54 12.16 -24.46 -20.69
N ALA A 55 10.93 -23.95 -20.85
CA ALA A 55 10.63 -22.52 -20.88
C ALA A 55 11.08 -21.79 -19.62
N ALA A 56 10.78 -22.37 -18.45
CA ALA A 56 11.14 -21.76 -17.19
C ALA A 56 12.66 -21.75 -16.94
N PHE A 57 13.38 -22.84 -17.27
CA PHE A 57 14.84 -22.84 -17.22
C PHE A 57 15.47 -21.89 -18.24
N PHE A 58 14.86 -21.74 -19.42
CA PHE A 58 15.29 -20.76 -20.41
C PHE A 58 15.13 -19.32 -19.87
N ALA A 59 14.03 -19.03 -19.17
CA ALA A 59 13.82 -17.74 -18.52
C ALA A 59 14.86 -17.45 -17.42
N ILE A 60 15.25 -18.47 -16.63
CA ILE A 60 16.38 -18.36 -15.67
C ILE A 60 17.66 -17.97 -16.40
N GLY A 61 17.99 -18.65 -17.51
CA GLY A 61 19.16 -18.33 -18.32
C GLY A 61 19.15 -16.89 -18.84
N LEU A 62 17.99 -16.40 -19.28
CA LEU A 62 17.83 -15.01 -19.73
C LEU A 62 18.03 -14.00 -18.58
N ALA A 63 17.57 -14.32 -17.37
CA ALA A 63 17.74 -13.45 -16.21
C ALA A 63 19.21 -13.42 -15.75
N LEU A 64 19.86 -14.56 -15.65
CA LEU A 64 21.28 -14.68 -15.25
C LEU A 64 22.20 -13.96 -16.23
N HIS A 65 22.08 -14.26 -17.52
CA HIS A 65 22.93 -13.65 -18.55
C HIS A 65 22.69 -12.16 -18.71
N GLY A 66 21.43 -11.74 -18.59
CA GLY A 66 21.04 -10.33 -18.80
C GLY A 66 21.13 -9.43 -17.57
N GLY A 67 21.39 -9.97 -16.39
CA GLY A 67 21.44 -9.21 -15.13
C GLY A 67 20.12 -8.50 -14.74
N SER A 68 19.02 -8.81 -15.44
CA SER A 68 17.71 -8.21 -15.26
C SER A 68 16.62 -9.28 -15.12
N PRO A 69 15.51 -9.02 -14.45
CA PRO A 69 14.43 -9.99 -14.34
C PRO A 69 13.93 -10.49 -15.70
N ALA A 70 13.49 -11.74 -15.74
CA ALA A 70 12.81 -12.32 -16.88
C ALA A 70 11.50 -12.97 -16.43
N ALA A 71 10.54 -13.12 -17.35
CA ALA A 71 9.26 -13.75 -17.06
C ALA A 71 9.06 -15.02 -17.88
N VAL A 72 8.31 -15.98 -17.34
CA VAL A 72 7.74 -17.12 -18.04
C VAL A 72 6.22 -17.09 -17.90
N CYS A 73 5.50 -17.27 -19.02
CA CYS A 73 4.05 -17.30 -19.03
C CYS A 73 3.56 -18.66 -19.52
N CYS A 74 2.70 -19.32 -18.73
CA CYS A 74 2.10 -20.61 -19.06
C CYS A 74 0.57 -20.61 -18.98
N THR A 75 -0.05 -21.63 -19.54
CA THR A 75 -1.50 -21.87 -19.44
C THR A 75 -1.87 -22.46 -18.07
N SER A 76 -3.17 -22.72 -17.84
CA SER A 76 -3.69 -23.26 -16.59
C SER A 76 -3.40 -24.75 -16.41
N GLY A 77 -3.57 -25.24 -15.19
CA GLY A 77 -3.51 -26.66 -14.86
C GLY A 77 -2.07 -27.17 -14.66
N SER A 78 -1.81 -28.43 -15.06
CA SER A 78 -0.50 -29.09 -14.86
C SER A 78 0.66 -28.39 -15.56
N ALA A 79 0.41 -27.52 -16.54
CA ALA A 79 1.43 -26.65 -17.15
C ALA A 79 2.22 -25.85 -16.09
N LEU A 80 1.52 -25.29 -15.10
CA LEU A 80 2.16 -24.57 -14.00
C LEU A 80 3.04 -25.48 -13.12
N LEU A 81 2.65 -26.73 -12.91
CA LEU A 81 3.43 -27.69 -12.13
C LEU A 81 4.74 -28.07 -12.83
N ASN A 82 4.78 -28.08 -14.17
CA ASN A 82 6.01 -28.30 -14.92
C ASN A 82 7.07 -27.20 -14.71
N ILE A 83 6.63 -25.99 -14.35
CA ILE A 83 7.53 -24.87 -14.06
C ILE A 83 8.20 -25.01 -12.67
N HIS A 84 7.62 -25.78 -11.75
CA HIS A 84 8.07 -25.87 -10.35
C HIS A 84 9.56 -26.21 -10.16
N PRO A 85 10.16 -27.17 -10.91
CA PRO A 85 11.59 -27.43 -10.78
C PRO A 85 12.46 -26.20 -11.03
N ALA A 86 12.09 -25.37 -12.01
CA ALA A 86 12.81 -24.14 -12.32
C ALA A 86 12.57 -23.05 -11.25
N VAL A 87 11.36 -22.98 -10.66
CA VAL A 87 11.11 -22.07 -9.54
C VAL A 87 11.98 -22.42 -8.34
N SER A 88 12.11 -23.72 -8.03
CA SER A 88 13.02 -24.20 -6.97
C SER A 88 14.46 -23.77 -7.24
N GLU A 89 14.92 -23.93 -8.47
CA GLU A 89 16.27 -23.51 -8.88
C GLU A 89 16.44 -21.99 -8.79
N ALA A 90 15.47 -21.20 -9.27
CA ALA A 90 15.49 -19.76 -9.17
C ALA A 90 15.52 -19.27 -7.71
N PHE A 91 14.83 -19.97 -6.81
CA PHE A 91 14.84 -19.66 -5.38
C PHE A 91 16.23 -19.87 -4.78
N TYR A 92 16.86 -21.03 -4.99
CA TYR A 92 18.18 -21.34 -4.43
C TYR A 92 19.30 -20.49 -5.04
N GLN A 93 19.22 -20.18 -6.34
CA GLN A 93 20.19 -19.32 -7.02
C GLN A 93 19.88 -17.81 -6.88
N GLN A 94 18.80 -17.45 -6.18
CA GLN A 94 18.36 -16.06 -6.03
C GLN A 94 18.19 -15.34 -7.38
N VAL A 95 17.50 -15.99 -8.32
CA VAL A 95 17.21 -15.44 -9.64
C VAL A 95 15.88 -14.71 -9.64
N PRO A 96 15.81 -13.43 -10.08
CA PRO A 96 14.56 -12.68 -10.17
C PRO A 96 13.73 -13.17 -11.37
N LEU A 97 12.89 -14.18 -11.13
CA LEU A 97 12.02 -14.81 -12.11
C LEU A 97 10.55 -14.45 -11.84
N VAL A 98 9.84 -13.94 -12.85
CA VAL A 98 8.38 -13.73 -12.78
C VAL A 98 7.69 -14.92 -13.43
N VAL A 99 6.92 -15.68 -12.63
CA VAL A 99 6.04 -16.73 -13.16
C VAL A 99 4.64 -16.14 -13.32
N ILE A 100 4.13 -16.15 -14.54
CA ILE A 100 2.78 -15.70 -14.90
C ILE A 100 1.98 -16.93 -15.31
N SER A 101 0.96 -17.29 -14.55
CA SER A 101 0.06 -18.40 -14.87
C SER A 101 -1.35 -17.90 -15.21
N ALA A 102 -1.85 -18.26 -16.36
CA ALA A 102 -3.28 -18.09 -16.64
C ALA A 102 -4.08 -19.09 -15.81
N ASP A 103 -5.27 -18.71 -15.37
CA ASP A 103 -6.14 -19.57 -14.60
C ASP A 103 -7.60 -19.43 -15.03
N ARG A 104 -8.44 -20.35 -14.62
CA ARG A 104 -9.90 -20.20 -14.67
C ARG A 104 -10.38 -19.31 -13.54
N PRO A 105 -11.56 -18.65 -13.69
CA PRO A 105 -12.21 -18.00 -12.55
C PRO A 105 -12.41 -18.95 -11.37
N GLY A 106 -12.18 -18.48 -10.16
CA GLY A 106 -12.18 -19.30 -8.94
C GLY A 106 -13.45 -20.14 -8.72
N ALA A 107 -14.60 -19.69 -9.24
CA ALA A 107 -15.87 -20.41 -9.16
C ALA A 107 -15.85 -21.79 -9.87
N TRP A 108 -14.97 -21.98 -10.84
CA TRP A 108 -14.85 -23.23 -11.60
C TRP A 108 -13.82 -24.21 -11.04
N ILE A 109 -12.98 -23.78 -10.12
CA ILE A 109 -11.94 -24.63 -9.51
C ILE A 109 -12.60 -25.67 -8.62
N GLY A 110 -12.27 -26.96 -8.86
CA GLY A 110 -12.86 -28.07 -8.12
C GLY A 110 -14.29 -28.50 -8.59
N GLN A 111 -14.79 -27.89 -9.69
CA GLN A 111 -16.11 -28.20 -10.25
C GLN A 111 -16.04 -29.18 -11.46
N MET A 112 -15.04 -30.05 -11.51
CA MET A 112 -14.78 -30.98 -12.62
C MET A 112 -14.55 -30.32 -13.98
N ASP A 113 -14.25 -29.01 -14.03
CA ASP A 113 -13.83 -28.34 -15.25
C ASP A 113 -12.41 -28.81 -15.61
N GLY A 114 -12.18 -29.01 -16.92
CA GLY A 114 -10.91 -29.55 -17.41
C GLY A 114 -9.74 -28.60 -17.20
N GLN A 115 -8.56 -29.17 -16.94
CA GLN A 115 -7.30 -28.41 -16.83
C GLN A 115 -7.32 -27.35 -15.70
N THR A 116 -7.89 -27.72 -14.56
CA THR A 116 -7.97 -26.90 -13.34
C THR A 116 -7.31 -27.60 -12.17
N PHE A 117 -6.69 -26.82 -11.31
CA PHE A 117 -6.31 -27.19 -9.94
C PHE A 117 -6.12 -25.89 -9.11
N PRO A 118 -6.02 -25.94 -7.78
CA PRO A 118 -5.77 -24.77 -6.97
C PRO A 118 -4.36 -24.18 -7.25
N GLN A 119 -4.26 -23.15 -8.12
CA GLN A 119 -2.98 -22.54 -8.53
C GLN A 119 -2.43 -21.52 -7.53
N PRO A 120 -3.27 -20.68 -6.86
CA PRO A 120 -2.78 -19.73 -5.89
C PRO A 120 -1.94 -20.39 -4.79
N GLY A 121 -0.72 -19.88 -4.59
CA GLY A 121 0.18 -20.39 -3.55
C GLY A 121 0.83 -21.74 -3.82
N VAL A 122 0.72 -22.32 -5.02
CA VAL A 122 1.23 -23.66 -5.37
C VAL A 122 2.73 -23.83 -5.11
N PHE A 123 3.52 -22.79 -5.21
CA PHE A 123 4.98 -22.82 -4.98
C PHE A 123 5.38 -22.69 -3.50
N GLY A 124 4.42 -22.44 -2.60
CA GLY A 124 4.67 -22.32 -1.16
C GLY A 124 5.75 -21.29 -0.83
N SER A 125 6.74 -21.69 -0.01
CA SER A 125 7.86 -20.85 0.40
C SER A 125 8.96 -20.68 -0.65
N GLN A 126 8.81 -21.27 -1.83
CA GLN A 126 9.82 -21.20 -2.89
C GLN A 126 9.66 -19.97 -3.81
N VAL A 127 8.68 -19.12 -3.52
CA VAL A 127 8.55 -17.80 -4.13
C VAL A 127 8.50 -16.74 -3.05
N LYS A 128 9.06 -15.59 -3.31
CA LYS A 128 9.06 -14.47 -2.37
C LYS A 128 7.66 -13.87 -2.20
N LYS A 129 6.89 -13.85 -3.27
CA LYS A 129 5.49 -13.42 -3.26
C LYS A 129 4.68 -14.23 -4.27
N SER A 130 3.50 -14.66 -3.88
CA SER A 130 2.49 -15.23 -4.77
C SER A 130 1.23 -14.40 -4.66
N VAL A 131 0.70 -13.92 -5.80
CA VAL A 131 -0.52 -13.14 -5.88
C VAL A 131 -1.52 -13.77 -6.83
N ASN A 132 -2.80 -13.63 -6.51
CA ASN A 132 -3.92 -14.04 -7.36
C ASN A 132 -4.69 -12.78 -7.76
N LEU A 133 -4.65 -12.42 -9.04
CA LEU A 133 -5.28 -11.18 -9.51
C LEU A 133 -6.80 -11.32 -9.53
N PRO A 134 -7.55 -10.27 -9.18
CA PRO A 134 -8.99 -10.25 -9.40
C PRO A 134 -9.32 -10.10 -10.90
N GLU A 135 -10.51 -10.53 -11.29
CA GLU A 135 -11.16 -9.98 -12.48
C GLU A 135 -11.71 -8.61 -12.10
N ILE A 136 -11.52 -7.61 -12.99
CA ILE A 136 -11.82 -6.21 -12.66
C ILE A 136 -13.23 -5.85 -13.12
N HIS A 137 -14.12 -5.61 -12.15
CA HIS A 137 -15.49 -5.18 -12.35
C HIS A 137 -15.77 -3.80 -11.74
N THR A 138 -15.02 -3.43 -10.70
CA THR A 138 -15.16 -2.20 -9.93
C THR A 138 -13.84 -1.43 -9.86
N ASP A 139 -13.87 -0.18 -9.43
CA ASP A 139 -12.67 0.63 -9.17
C ASP A 139 -11.83 0.04 -8.01
N GLU A 140 -12.47 -0.62 -7.04
CA GLU A 140 -11.78 -1.32 -5.96
C GLU A 140 -10.99 -2.53 -6.48
N ASP A 141 -11.57 -3.32 -7.41
CA ASP A 141 -10.86 -4.42 -8.06
C ASP A 141 -9.68 -3.89 -8.88
N GLU A 142 -9.86 -2.74 -9.55
CA GLU A 142 -8.81 -2.11 -10.35
C GLU A 142 -7.63 -1.69 -9.48
N TRP A 143 -7.90 -0.99 -8.38
CA TRP A 143 -6.89 -0.64 -7.38
C TRP A 143 -6.23 -1.88 -6.79
N TYR A 144 -7.01 -2.90 -6.43
CA TYR A 144 -6.50 -4.12 -5.82
C TYR A 144 -5.59 -4.89 -6.77
N CYS A 145 -6.00 -5.04 -8.04
CA CYS A 145 -5.18 -5.65 -9.09
C CYS A 145 -3.84 -4.92 -9.26
N ASN A 146 -3.88 -3.59 -9.41
CA ASN A 146 -2.70 -2.75 -9.55
C ASN A 146 -1.74 -2.93 -8.36
N ARG A 147 -2.26 -2.91 -7.13
CA ARG A 147 -1.47 -3.09 -5.91
C ARG A 147 -0.80 -4.46 -5.87
N LEU A 148 -1.54 -5.55 -6.13
CA LEU A 148 -1.00 -6.91 -6.10
C LEU A 148 0.15 -7.12 -7.09
N ILE A 149 0.03 -6.57 -8.31
CA ILE A 149 1.10 -6.68 -9.32
C ILE A 149 2.34 -5.93 -8.84
N ASN A 150 2.20 -4.69 -8.35
CA ASN A 150 3.32 -3.93 -7.79
C ASN A 150 3.96 -4.68 -6.61
N GLU A 151 3.17 -5.22 -5.67
CA GLU A 151 3.69 -6.02 -4.55
C GLU A 151 4.55 -7.18 -5.04
N ALA A 152 4.07 -7.94 -6.03
CA ALA A 152 4.82 -9.08 -6.55
C ALA A 152 6.12 -8.63 -7.24
N LEU A 153 6.07 -7.63 -8.11
CA LEU A 153 7.23 -7.17 -8.86
C LEU A 153 8.29 -6.51 -7.97
N LEU A 154 7.87 -5.81 -6.92
CA LEU A 154 8.79 -5.22 -5.94
C LEU A 154 9.54 -6.27 -5.10
N GLU A 155 8.93 -7.46 -4.89
CA GLU A 155 9.58 -8.55 -4.14
C GLU A 155 10.70 -9.25 -4.92
N LEU A 156 10.79 -9.09 -6.25
CA LEU A 156 11.87 -9.70 -7.04
C LEU A 156 13.28 -9.39 -6.53
N ASN A 157 13.47 -8.21 -5.93
CA ASN A 157 14.77 -7.73 -5.46
C ASN A 157 14.77 -7.29 -3.97
N HIS A 158 13.66 -7.43 -3.25
CA HIS A 158 13.55 -7.00 -1.86
C HIS A 158 14.27 -7.99 -0.93
N HIS A 159 15.20 -7.55 -0.06
CA HIS A 159 15.99 -8.40 0.84
C HIS A 159 16.60 -9.63 0.13
N GLY A 160 17.26 -9.39 -0.99
CA GLY A 160 17.79 -10.41 -1.89
C GLY A 160 16.87 -10.68 -3.09
N LYS A 161 17.43 -11.27 -4.14
CA LYS A 161 16.69 -11.62 -5.35
C LYS A 161 15.96 -12.94 -5.20
N GLY A 162 14.88 -13.15 -5.97
CA GLY A 162 14.18 -14.42 -6.00
C GLY A 162 12.94 -14.42 -6.88
N PRO A 163 12.33 -15.60 -7.11
CA PRO A 163 11.15 -15.74 -7.95
C PRO A 163 9.88 -15.21 -7.28
N VAL A 164 8.92 -14.77 -8.12
CA VAL A 164 7.56 -14.40 -7.72
C VAL A 164 6.54 -15.05 -8.64
N HIS A 165 5.30 -15.22 -8.16
CA HIS A 165 4.21 -15.82 -8.91
C HIS A 165 3.01 -14.88 -9.01
N ILE A 166 2.51 -14.67 -10.23
CA ILE A 166 1.31 -13.90 -10.54
C ILE A 166 0.31 -14.83 -11.23
N ASN A 167 -0.72 -15.25 -10.50
CA ASN A 167 -1.82 -16.03 -11.03
C ASN A 167 -2.90 -15.09 -11.60
N VAL A 168 -3.36 -15.37 -12.82
CA VAL A 168 -4.26 -14.49 -13.59
C VAL A 168 -5.53 -15.25 -13.98
N PRO A 169 -6.61 -15.15 -13.19
CA PRO A 169 -7.92 -15.65 -13.57
C PRO A 169 -8.45 -14.92 -14.81
N ILE A 170 -8.96 -15.68 -15.79
CA ILE A 170 -9.44 -15.16 -17.06
C ILE A 170 -10.76 -15.84 -17.42
N SER A 171 -11.84 -15.07 -17.46
CA SER A 171 -13.15 -15.53 -17.92
C SER A 171 -13.25 -15.57 -19.45
N GLU A 172 -14.17 -16.39 -19.97
CA GLU A 172 -14.54 -16.38 -21.38
C GLU A 172 -15.22 -15.05 -21.78
N PRO A 173 -15.15 -14.61 -23.02
CA PRO A 173 -14.40 -15.19 -24.14
C PRO A 173 -12.91 -14.85 -24.11
N LEU A 174 -12.04 -15.75 -24.57
CA LEU A 174 -10.57 -15.57 -24.54
C LEU A 174 -10.03 -14.77 -25.74
N PHE A 175 -10.65 -14.88 -26.89
CA PHE A 175 -10.11 -14.36 -28.16
C PHE A 175 -10.75 -13.02 -28.57
N ARG A 176 -10.91 -12.10 -27.59
CA ARG A 176 -11.41 -10.77 -27.85
C ARG A 176 -10.28 -9.75 -27.69
N PHE A 177 -9.85 -9.16 -28.80
CA PHE A 177 -8.71 -8.24 -28.89
C PHE A 177 -9.17 -6.91 -29.49
N THR A 178 -9.78 -6.08 -28.65
CA THR A 178 -10.46 -4.85 -29.08
C THR A 178 -9.85 -3.58 -28.48
N THR A 179 -8.90 -3.70 -27.55
CA THR A 179 -8.28 -2.57 -26.89
C THR A 179 -7.08 -2.06 -27.68
N GLU A 180 -7.02 -0.77 -27.95
CA GLU A 180 -5.97 -0.15 -28.78
C GLU A 180 -4.75 0.25 -27.96
N GLU A 181 -4.96 0.74 -26.73
CA GLU A 181 -3.91 1.26 -25.85
C GLU A 181 -3.93 0.58 -24.48
N LEU A 182 -2.76 0.48 -23.87
CA LEU A 182 -2.66 0.03 -22.49
C LEU A 182 -3.10 1.16 -21.53
N PRO A 183 -3.70 0.82 -20.38
CA PRO A 183 -4.11 1.82 -19.40
C PRO A 183 -2.89 2.51 -18.76
N LYS A 184 -3.08 3.74 -18.33
CA LYS A 184 -2.15 4.38 -17.40
C LYS A 184 -2.27 3.68 -16.04
N VAL A 185 -1.15 3.18 -15.54
CA VAL A 185 -1.10 2.45 -14.28
C VAL A 185 -0.35 3.25 -13.23
N ARG A 186 -0.72 3.03 -11.97
CA ARG A 186 0.04 3.58 -10.85
C ARG A 186 1.22 2.66 -10.53
N VAL A 187 2.41 3.19 -10.66
CA VAL A 187 3.64 2.49 -10.31
C VAL A 187 3.99 2.77 -8.86
N ILE A 188 4.29 1.72 -8.10
CA ILE A 188 4.84 1.84 -6.76
C ILE A 188 6.34 1.57 -6.85
N THR A 189 7.15 2.48 -6.32
CA THR A 189 8.60 2.32 -6.23
C THR A 189 9.01 2.05 -4.78
N ARG A 190 10.08 1.29 -4.57
CA ARG A 190 10.65 1.04 -3.24
C ARG A 190 12.08 1.53 -3.18
N TYR A 191 12.40 2.30 -2.16
CA TYR A 191 13.75 2.74 -1.83
C TYR A 191 14.22 2.03 -0.55
N GLN A 192 15.41 1.43 -0.60
CA GLN A 192 16.02 0.71 0.52
C GLN A 192 17.32 1.38 0.93
N GLY A 193 17.53 1.53 2.24
CA GLY A 193 18.81 1.99 2.77
C GLY A 193 19.29 3.34 2.21
N LEU A 194 18.39 4.32 2.07
CA LEU A 194 18.68 5.62 1.49
C LEU A 194 19.88 6.31 2.16
N ASN A 195 20.94 6.56 1.40
CA ASN A 195 22.06 7.35 1.82
C ASN A 195 21.98 8.75 1.21
N VAL A 196 22.41 9.78 1.96
CA VAL A 196 22.43 11.18 1.50
C VAL A 196 23.28 11.42 0.24
N TYR A 197 24.18 10.50 -0.07
CA TYR A 197 25.03 10.55 -1.27
C TYR A 197 24.41 9.83 -2.48
N ASP A 198 23.26 9.18 -2.30
CA ASP A 198 22.62 8.43 -3.37
C ASP A 198 21.84 9.37 -4.30
N ARG A 199 21.95 9.15 -5.61
CA ARG A 199 21.20 9.88 -6.62
C ARG A 199 19.69 9.76 -6.41
N GLU A 200 19.25 8.60 -5.94
CA GLU A 200 17.84 8.31 -5.61
C GLU A 200 17.34 9.20 -4.47
N TYR A 201 18.17 9.40 -3.43
CA TYR A 201 17.85 10.30 -2.34
C TYR A 201 17.73 11.75 -2.79
N THR A 202 18.64 12.21 -3.65
CA THR A 202 18.58 13.56 -4.23
C THR A 202 17.28 13.76 -5.01
N GLY A 203 16.90 12.80 -5.86
CA GLY A 203 15.65 12.86 -6.62
C GLY A 203 14.41 12.86 -5.72
N LEU A 204 14.45 12.14 -4.58
CA LEU A 204 13.35 12.14 -3.60
C LEU A 204 13.19 13.52 -2.94
N ILE A 205 14.30 14.16 -2.59
CA ILE A 205 14.32 15.51 -1.98
C ILE A 205 13.87 16.59 -2.97
N GLU A 206 14.26 16.49 -4.24
CA GLU A 206 13.76 17.39 -5.29
C GLU A 206 12.25 17.29 -5.41
N ARG A 207 11.70 16.05 -5.43
CA ARG A 207 10.25 15.81 -5.45
C ARG A 207 9.58 16.40 -4.21
N LEU A 208 10.15 16.17 -3.00
CA LEU A 208 9.68 16.75 -1.76
C LEU A 208 9.54 18.27 -1.83
N ASN A 209 10.56 18.96 -2.36
CA ASN A 209 10.60 20.40 -2.44
C ASN A 209 9.68 21.02 -3.52
N ASN A 210 9.25 20.22 -4.49
CA ASN A 210 8.29 20.64 -5.52
C ASN A 210 6.85 20.78 -5.03
N TYR A 211 6.50 20.18 -3.87
CA TYR A 211 5.14 20.23 -3.32
C TYR A 211 4.98 21.32 -2.27
N ASN A 212 3.87 22.06 -2.33
CA ASN A 212 3.54 23.11 -1.37
C ASN A 212 2.58 22.60 -0.27
N ARG A 213 1.68 21.68 -0.60
CA ARG A 213 0.70 21.12 0.33
C ARG A 213 1.19 19.75 0.79
N ARG A 214 1.98 19.74 1.85
CA ARG A 214 2.60 18.53 2.40
C ARG A 214 1.93 18.12 3.68
N MET A 215 1.61 16.84 3.80
CA MET A 215 0.97 16.25 4.98
C MET A 215 1.77 15.07 5.50
N ILE A 216 1.85 14.95 6.81
CA ILE A 216 2.31 13.74 7.50
C ILE A 216 1.13 13.17 8.29
N VAL A 217 0.89 11.86 8.17
CA VAL A 217 -0.07 11.13 9.01
C VAL A 217 0.69 10.06 9.78
N ALA A 218 0.73 10.23 11.10
CA ALA A 218 1.33 9.27 12.02
C ALA A 218 0.25 8.31 12.54
N GLY A 219 0.41 7.02 12.25
CA GLY A 219 -0.43 5.95 12.77
C GLY A 219 -0.08 5.53 14.19
N GLN A 220 -0.66 4.43 14.65
CA GLN A 220 -0.42 3.86 15.96
C GLN A 220 1.06 3.55 16.20
N MET A 221 1.59 3.99 17.34
CA MET A 221 2.97 3.76 17.75
C MET A 221 3.00 3.22 19.18
N ASN A 222 3.79 2.16 19.40
CA ASN A 222 3.94 1.51 20.70
C ASN A 222 5.21 1.96 21.45
N LEU A 223 6.02 2.83 20.85
CA LEU A 223 7.30 3.27 21.41
C LEU A 223 7.30 4.76 21.64
N ILE A 224 7.81 5.16 22.79
CA ILE A 224 8.17 6.55 23.08
C ILE A 224 9.53 6.79 22.42
N TYR A 225 9.54 7.24 21.18
CA TYR A 225 10.76 7.74 20.55
C TYR A 225 10.90 9.23 20.87
N LEU A 226 12.04 9.59 21.41
CA LEU A 226 12.35 11.00 21.71
C LEU A 226 12.86 11.70 20.45
N PHE A 227 11.93 12.11 19.58
CA PHE A 227 12.26 12.93 18.42
C PHE A 227 12.69 14.32 18.88
N GLU A 228 13.87 14.78 18.45
CA GLU A 228 14.41 16.04 18.94
C GLU A 228 13.53 17.24 18.56
N LYS A 229 13.27 18.11 19.53
CA LYS A 229 12.41 19.30 19.38
C LYS A 229 12.84 20.23 18.23
N LYS A 230 14.13 20.26 17.88
CA LYS A 230 14.63 21.08 16.76
C LYS A 230 14.06 20.61 15.41
N TYR A 231 13.99 19.29 15.17
CA TYR A 231 13.46 18.72 13.92
C TYR A 231 11.96 18.90 13.82
N SER A 232 11.23 18.64 14.89
CA SER A 232 9.79 18.84 14.90
C SER A 232 9.41 20.28 14.56
N LYS A 233 10.11 21.28 15.12
CA LYS A 233 9.88 22.69 14.81
C LYS A 233 10.12 23.04 13.34
N LEU A 234 11.10 22.41 12.67
CA LEU A 234 11.34 22.59 11.24
C LEU A 234 10.20 21.97 10.45
N LEU A 235 9.84 20.73 10.74
CA LEU A 235 8.82 19.99 10.00
C LEU A 235 7.42 20.62 10.13
N TYR A 236 7.02 21.12 11.30
CA TYR A 236 5.72 21.80 11.49
C TYR A 236 5.53 23.06 10.66
N LYS A 237 6.60 23.70 10.23
CA LYS A 237 6.52 24.86 9.32
C LYS A 237 6.16 24.46 7.89
N HIS A 238 6.42 23.20 7.54
CA HIS A 238 6.34 22.70 6.16
C HIS A 238 5.27 21.63 5.96
N PHE A 239 4.81 20.96 7.03
CA PHE A 239 3.85 19.88 6.96
C PHE A 239 2.65 20.11 7.88
N ALA A 240 1.46 19.84 7.36
CA ALA A 240 0.33 19.52 8.22
C ALA A 240 0.55 18.13 8.81
N TRP A 241 0.78 18.05 10.12
CA TRP A 241 1.09 16.80 10.80
C TRP A 241 -0.09 16.31 11.62
N LEU A 242 -0.71 15.22 11.18
CA LEU A 242 -1.89 14.64 11.80
C LEU A 242 -1.49 13.41 12.61
N THR A 243 -2.01 13.31 13.82
CA THR A 243 -1.87 12.13 14.66
C THR A 243 -3.11 11.91 15.52
N GLU A 244 -3.40 10.66 15.79
CA GLU A 244 -4.42 10.23 16.75
C GLU A 244 -3.81 10.03 18.14
N HIS A 245 -4.63 9.80 19.17
CA HIS A 245 -4.12 9.47 20.51
C HIS A 245 -3.24 8.22 20.52
N THR A 246 -3.56 7.25 19.67
CA THR A 246 -2.77 6.01 19.51
C THR A 246 -1.39 6.23 18.90
N GLY A 247 -1.13 7.39 18.30
CA GLY A 247 0.21 7.77 17.83
C GLY A 247 1.16 8.19 18.94
N ASN A 248 0.66 8.29 20.17
CA ASN A 248 1.38 8.70 21.38
C ASN A 248 2.12 10.04 21.26
N LYS A 249 2.85 10.45 22.30
CA LYS A 249 3.64 11.70 22.30
C LYS A 249 5.03 11.52 21.71
N THR A 250 5.14 10.80 20.62
CA THR A 250 6.45 10.56 20.00
C THR A 250 7.12 11.82 19.48
N ILE A 251 6.36 12.94 19.35
CA ILE A 251 6.85 14.15 18.70
C ILE A 251 6.58 15.37 19.56
N PRO A 252 7.64 16.11 19.99
CA PRO A 252 7.47 17.38 20.68
C PRO A 252 6.88 18.44 19.74
N GLY A 253 5.75 18.98 20.08
CA GLY A 253 5.05 20.00 19.29
C GLY A 253 3.54 19.80 19.37
N ILE A 254 2.81 20.54 18.58
CA ILE A 254 1.35 20.44 18.53
C ILE A 254 0.96 19.81 17.19
N PRO A 255 0.90 18.48 17.08
CA PRO A 255 0.30 17.87 15.91
C PRO A 255 -1.18 18.26 15.86
N VAL A 256 -1.75 18.30 14.65
CA VAL A 256 -3.18 18.54 14.49
C VAL A 256 -3.93 17.36 15.10
N LYS A 257 -4.56 17.59 16.23
CA LYS A 257 -5.50 16.68 16.89
C LYS A 257 -6.92 17.12 16.50
N ASN A 258 -7.90 16.29 16.75
CA ASN A 258 -9.33 16.58 16.43
C ASN A 258 -9.62 16.85 14.95
N PHE A 259 -8.74 16.46 14.04
CA PHE A 259 -8.95 16.59 12.60
C PHE A 259 -10.22 15.85 12.12
N ASP A 260 -10.63 14.80 12.81
CA ASP A 260 -11.84 14.02 12.51
C ASP A 260 -13.10 14.88 12.66
N ALA A 261 -13.13 15.76 13.68
CA ALA A 261 -14.22 16.71 13.88
C ALA A 261 -14.23 17.80 12.79
N ALA A 262 -13.06 18.30 12.39
CA ALA A 262 -12.94 19.24 11.26
C ALA A 262 -13.45 18.63 9.95
N LEU A 263 -13.07 17.40 9.65
CA LEU A 263 -13.52 16.67 8.47
C LEU A 263 -15.04 16.39 8.47
N TYR A 264 -15.66 16.37 9.65
CA TYR A 264 -17.12 16.24 9.78
C TYR A 264 -17.85 17.56 9.58
N ALA A 265 -17.33 18.64 10.15
CA ALA A 265 -18.06 19.90 10.26
C ALA A 265 -17.86 20.84 9.07
N LEU A 266 -16.80 20.67 8.28
CA LEU A 266 -16.47 21.60 7.20
C LEU A 266 -17.19 21.28 5.90
N PRO A 267 -17.63 22.32 5.15
CA PRO A 267 -18.20 22.16 3.82
C PRO A 267 -17.12 21.74 2.80
N GLU A 268 -17.55 21.10 1.71
CA GLU A 268 -16.69 20.53 0.67
C GLU A 268 -15.65 21.53 0.13
N GLU A 269 -16.05 22.77 -0.13
CA GLU A 269 -15.13 23.82 -0.63
C GLU A 269 -13.93 24.10 0.30
N LYS A 270 -14.12 23.94 1.60
CA LYS A 270 -13.04 24.05 2.58
C LYS A 270 -12.20 22.78 2.61
N LEU A 271 -12.83 21.62 2.48
CA LEU A 271 -12.14 20.32 2.44
C LEU A 271 -11.19 20.22 1.24
N GLU A 272 -11.57 20.74 0.07
CA GLU A 272 -10.70 20.78 -1.12
C GLU A 272 -9.38 21.53 -0.87
N LYS A 273 -9.41 22.60 -0.05
CA LYS A 273 -8.20 23.33 0.34
C LYS A 273 -7.31 22.57 1.30
N MET A 274 -7.87 21.54 1.97
CA MET A 274 -7.17 20.68 2.92
C MET A 274 -6.54 19.43 2.27
N VAL A 275 -6.71 19.22 0.96
CA VAL A 275 -6.14 18.11 0.21
C VAL A 275 -4.62 18.31 0.06
N PRO A 276 -3.79 17.34 0.47
CA PRO A 276 -2.34 17.43 0.27
C PRO A 276 -1.94 17.13 -1.19
N ASP A 277 -0.83 17.73 -1.64
CA ASP A 277 -0.15 17.31 -2.86
C ASP A 277 0.73 16.08 -2.58
N LEU A 278 1.43 16.10 -1.43
CA LEU A 278 2.26 15.01 -0.93
C LEU A 278 1.75 14.54 0.44
N LEU A 279 1.48 13.25 0.54
CA LEU A 279 1.15 12.56 1.79
C LEU A 279 2.33 11.67 2.20
N ILE A 280 2.83 11.82 3.41
CA ILE A 280 3.80 10.91 4.03
C ILE A 280 3.10 10.18 5.17
N THR A 281 3.15 8.85 5.17
CA THR A 281 2.56 8.03 6.24
C THR A 281 3.60 7.16 6.90
N TYR A 282 3.46 6.95 8.20
CA TYR A 282 4.27 6.01 8.98
C TYR A 282 3.51 5.51 10.20
N GLY A 283 4.04 4.48 10.86
CA GLY A 283 3.40 3.83 11.99
C GLY A 283 2.30 2.85 11.58
N GLY A 284 1.53 2.38 12.56
CA GLY A 284 0.54 1.34 12.35
C GLY A 284 -0.85 1.88 11.98
N HIS A 285 -1.86 1.29 12.56
CA HIS A 285 -3.26 1.54 12.23
C HIS A 285 -3.72 2.97 12.47
N ILE A 286 -4.62 3.45 11.60
CA ILE A 286 -5.39 4.69 11.74
C ILE A 286 -6.83 4.33 12.12
N VAL A 287 -7.36 4.99 13.13
CA VAL A 287 -8.74 4.78 13.64
C VAL A 287 -9.77 5.53 12.80
N SER A 288 -9.48 6.79 12.45
CA SER A 288 -10.41 7.68 11.75
C SER A 288 -10.92 7.12 10.43
N LYS A 289 -12.22 6.83 10.36
CA LYS A 289 -12.90 6.48 9.11
C LYS A 289 -13.01 7.69 8.18
N ARG A 290 -13.20 8.90 8.73
CA ARG A 290 -13.35 10.13 7.96
C ARG A 290 -12.08 10.52 7.23
N LEU A 291 -10.91 10.41 7.89
CA LEU A 291 -9.63 10.64 7.23
C LEU A 291 -9.41 9.66 6.07
N LYS A 292 -9.75 8.38 6.27
CA LYS A 292 -9.65 7.38 5.19
C LYS A 292 -10.55 7.72 4.01
N GLN A 293 -11.81 8.07 4.27
CA GLN A 293 -12.77 8.47 3.23
C GLN A 293 -12.32 9.74 2.52
N PHE A 294 -11.85 10.75 3.27
CA PHE A 294 -11.37 12.01 2.72
C PHE A 294 -10.19 11.80 1.77
N LEU A 295 -9.14 11.09 2.20
CA LEU A 295 -7.95 10.85 1.37
C LEU A 295 -8.18 9.89 0.20
N ARG A 296 -9.19 8.99 0.30
CA ARG A 296 -9.62 8.15 -0.83
C ARG A 296 -10.42 8.94 -1.86
N LYS A 297 -11.29 9.84 -1.40
CA LYS A 297 -12.08 10.72 -2.28
C LYS A 297 -11.22 11.78 -2.95
N HIS A 298 -10.21 12.28 -2.24
CA HIS A 298 -9.29 13.33 -2.69
C HIS A 298 -7.84 12.83 -2.60
N PRO A 299 -7.41 11.93 -3.51
CA PRO A 299 -6.10 11.34 -3.43
C PRO A 299 -5.00 12.40 -3.64
N PRO A 300 -3.90 12.33 -2.88
CA PRO A 300 -2.72 13.15 -3.11
C PRO A 300 -2.09 12.81 -4.47
N ARG A 301 -1.28 13.71 -5.00
CA ARG A 301 -0.49 13.45 -6.22
C ARG A 301 0.57 12.38 -5.97
N GLU A 302 1.18 12.42 -4.78
CA GLU A 302 2.12 11.39 -4.31
C GLU A 302 1.80 10.99 -2.87
N HIS A 303 1.96 9.70 -2.59
CA HIS A 303 1.86 9.13 -1.26
C HIS A 303 3.10 8.28 -0.98
N TRP A 304 3.85 8.64 0.05
CA TRP A 304 5.02 7.92 0.52
C TRP A 304 4.72 7.22 1.83
N HIS A 305 5.01 5.93 1.91
CA HIS A 305 4.91 5.17 3.16
C HIS A 305 6.31 4.83 3.67
N VAL A 306 6.60 5.21 4.92
CA VAL A 306 7.90 4.99 5.56
C VAL A 306 7.77 3.93 6.63
N SER A 307 8.50 2.83 6.49
CA SER A 307 8.51 1.74 7.46
C SER A 307 9.80 0.93 7.37
N LEU A 308 10.21 0.33 8.50
CA LEU A 308 11.38 -0.57 8.53
C LEU A 308 11.20 -1.85 7.72
N SER A 309 9.95 -2.31 7.54
CA SER A 309 9.66 -3.55 6.81
C SER A 309 9.70 -3.37 5.29
N GLY A 310 9.55 -2.14 4.79
CA GLY A 310 9.44 -1.86 3.36
C GLY A 310 8.22 -2.49 2.67
N GLU A 311 7.22 -2.94 3.43
CA GLU A 311 6.01 -3.53 2.87
C GLU A 311 5.11 -2.50 2.18
N VAL A 312 4.39 -2.95 1.16
CA VAL A 312 3.41 -2.14 0.45
C VAL A 312 2.13 -2.02 1.28
N THR A 313 1.98 -0.89 1.97
CA THR A 313 0.79 -0.57 2.77
C THR A 313 0.04 0.60 2.15
N ASP A 314 -1.02 0.33 1.39
CA ASP A 314 -1.80 1.34 0.66
C ASP A 314 -3.21 1.54 1.24
N LEU A 315 -3.28 2.11 2.43
CA LEU A 315 -4.55 2.34 3.15
C LEU A 315 -5.49 3.32 2.40
N TYR A 316 -4.92 4.24 1.65
CA TYR A 316 -5.67 5.33 1.01
C TYR A 316 -5.89 5.15 -0.49
N GLY A 317 -5.39 4.07 -1.09
CA GLY A 317 -5.52 3.84 -2.52
C GLY A 317 -4.68 4.79 -3.38
N SER A 318 -3.61 5.37 -2.85
CA SER A 318 -2.81 6.41 -3.51
C SER A 318 -1.29 6.22 -3.40
N LEU A 319 -0.82 5.10 -2.84
CA LEU A 319 0.59 4.85 -2.62
C LEU A 319 1.40 4.88 -3.93
N THR A 320 2.48 5.66 -3.92
CA THR A 320 3.43 5.77 -5.05
C THR A 320 4.85 5.37 -4.66
N THR A 321 5.20 5.50 -3.38
CA THR A 321 6.57 5.26 -2.92
C THR A 321 6.59 4.56 -1.57
N VAL A 322 7.38 3.52 -1.45
CA VAL A 322 7.73 2.86 -0.18
C VAL A 322 9.17 3.24 0.16
N ILE A 323 9.39 3.70 1.37
CA ILE A 323 10.71 4.06 1.90
C ILE A 323 11.02 3.12 3.05
N GLU A 324 11.95 2.20 2.83
CA GLU A 324 12.39 1.23 3.83
C GLU A 324 13.49 1.85 4.69
N MET A 325 13.04 2.49 5.74
CA MET A 325 13.89 3.20 6.71
C MET A 325 13.12 3.37 8.03
N ASP A 326 13.85 3.61 9.13
CA ASP A 326 13.23 4.09 10.35
C ASP A 326 12.53 5.42 10.09
N PRO A 327 11.25 5.56 10.45
CA PRO A 327 10.48 6.78 10.17
C PRO A 327 11.08 8.05 10.77
N PHE A 328 11.66 7.97 11.94
CA PHE A 328 12.22 9.13 12.61
C PHE A 328 13.57 9.52 12.01
N GLU A 329 14.40 8.54 11.63
CA GLU A 329 15.62 8.79 10.86
C GLU A 329 15.30 9.45 9.53
N PHE A 330 14.26 9.00 8.83
CA PHE A 330 13.80 9.63 7.61
C PHE A 330 13.37 11.08 7.84
N LEU A 331 12.54 11.32 8.86
CA LEU A 331 12.04 12.65 9.20
C LEU A 331 13.17 13.61 9.60
N GLU A 332 14.17 13.13 10.34
CA GLU A 332 15.36 13.91 10.67
C GLU A 332 16.15 14.31 9.43
N LYS A 333 16.38 13.35 8.52
CA LYS A 333 17.08 13.60 7.27
C LYS A 333 16.38 14.66 6.40
N ILE A 334 15.07 14.54 6.21
CA ILE A 334 14.32 15.50 5.39
C ILE A 334 14.22 16.89 6.04
N ALA A 335 14.19 16.97 7.38
CA ALA A 335 14.05 18.24 8.09
C ALA A 335 15.14 19.26 7.73
N TYR A 336 16.36 18.80 7.48
CA TYR A 336 17.48 19.66 7.09
C TYR A 336 17.49 20.07 5.61
N LEU A 337 16.76 19.34 4.77
CA LEU A 337 16.81 19.48 3.32
C LEU A 337 15.61 20.23 2.75
N LEU A 338 14.69 20.62 3.64
CA LEU A 338 13.56 21.45 3.27
C LEU A 338 14.05 22.87 2.93
N GLU A 339 13.75 23.31 1.71
CA GLU A 339 13.93 24.69 1.34
C GLU A 339 13.09 25.62 2.22
N ASN A 340 13.59 26.83 2.53
CA ASN A 340 12.93 27.83 3.39
C ASN A 340 11.65 28.44 2.76
N ARG A 341 10.81 27.61 2.13
CA ARG A 341 9.50 28.02 1.60
C ARG A 341 8.43 27.69 2.61
N THR A 342 8.05 28.66 3.42
CA THR A 342 6.86 28.50 4.30
C THR A 342 5.60 28.42 3.44
N THR A 343 4.74 27.46 3.76
CA THR A 343 3.43 27.29 3.11
C THR A 343 2.31 27.59 4.10
N GLU A 344 1.18 28.08 3.62
CA GLU A 344 -0.03 28.29 4.45
C GLU A 344 -0.73 26.96 4.81
N PHE A 345 -0.38 25.87 4.15
CA PHE A 345 -1.08 24.59 4.26
C PHE A 345 -1.10 24.01 5.69
N PRO A 346 0.01 24.01 6.48
CA PRO A 346 -0.04 23.58 7.88
C PRO A 346 -1.03 24.39 8.71
N ARG A 347 -1.08 25.71 8.51
CA ARG A 347 -1.99 26.61 9.25
C ARG A 347 -3.46 26.37 8.94
N ILE A 348 -3.78 25.97 7.70
CA ILE A 348 -5.16 25.62 7.34
C ILE A 348 -5.63 24.44 8.20
N TRP A 349 -4.79 23.43 8.40
CA TRP A 349 -5.10 22.27 9.23
C TRP A 349 -5.12 22.60 10.74
N GLU A 350 -4.24 23.48 11.20
CA GLU A 350 -4.16 23.88 12.60
C GLU A 350 -5.37 24.73 13.03
N ASN A 351 -5.82 25.65 12.19
CA ASN A 351 -6.86 26.60 12.56
C ASN A 351 -8.27 25.98 12.52
N ASN A 352 -8.56 25.12 11.56
CA ASN A 352 -9.90 24.57 11.39
C ASN A 352 -10.40 23.72 12.59
N PRO A 353 -9.60 22.88 13.27
CA PRO A 353 -10.06 22.14 14.45
C PRO A 353 -10.15 22.98 15.72
N ARG A 354 -9.41 24.10 15.84
CA ARG A 354 -9.36 24.93 17.05
C ARG A 354 -10.67 25.67 17.33
N ASP A 355 -11.39 26.02 16.27
CA ASP A 355 -12.62 26.80 16.35
C ASP A 355 -13.86 25.92 16.61
N LEU A 356 -13.69 24.61 16.74
CA LEU A 356 -14.78 23.70 17.02
C LEU A 356 -15.07 23.68 18.54
N PRO A 357 -16.34 23.78 18.95
CA PRO A 357 -16.71 23.70 20.35
C PRO A 357 -16.36 22.32 20.92
N GLN A 358 -15.92 22.30 22.17
CA GLN A 358 -15.76 21.03 22.90
C GLN A 358 -17.14 20.36 23.05
N PRO A 359 -17.24 19.06 22.78
CA PRO A 359 -18.52 18.38 22.87
C PRO A 359 -19.00 18.29 24.33
N GLU A 360 -20.22 18.74 24.55
CA GLU A 360 -20.96 18.49 25.80
C GLU A 360 -22.04 17.47 25.53
N PHE A 361 -21.95 16.34 26.21
CA PHE A 361 -22.91 15.25 26.05
C PHE A 361 -23.68 15.05 27.38
N SER A 362 -24.99 14.80 27.28
CA SER A 362 -25.75 14.19 28.35
C SER A 362 -25.14 12.83 28.72
N TYR A 363 -25.59 12.23 29.82
CA TYR A 363 -25.06 10.91 30.25
C TYR A 363 -25.09 9.90 29.10
N SER A 364 -23.91 9.44 28.74
CA SER A 364 -23.68 8.56 27.60
C SER A 364 -22.27 7.95 27.71
N GLU A 365 -21.92 6.96 26.91
CA GLU A 365 -20.54 6.42 26.82
C GLU A 365 -19.52 7.53 26.47
N MET A 366 -19.88 8.43 25.56
CA MET A 366 -19.03 9.58 25.24
C MET A 366 -18.74 10.44 26.46
N ALA A 367 -19.78 10.77 27.27
CA ALA A 367 -19.64 11.54 28.51
C ALA A 367 -18.81 10.78 29.57
N ALA A 368 -19.03 9.46 29.69
CA ALA A 368 -18.29 8.61 30.61
C ALA A 368 -16.78 8.57 30.29
N ILE A 369 -16.42 8.38 29.00
CA ILE A 369 -15.04 8.41 28.55
C ILE A 369 -14.41 9.79 28.74
N GLY A 370 -15.16 10.87 28.49
CA GLY A 370 -14.69 12.23 28.75
C GLY A 370 -14.40 12.47 30.24
N THR A 371 -15.26 11.97 31.13
CA THR A 371 -15.06 12.04 32.58
C THR A 371 -13.85 11.23 33.02
N LEU A 372 -13.71 10.00 32.50
CA LEU A 372 -12.55 9.15 32.74
C LEU A 372 -11.24 9.87 32.34
N ILE A 373 -11.18 10.42 31.13
CA ILE A 373 -9.98 11.10 30.63
C ILE A 373 -9.60 12.30 31.49
N LYS A 374 -10.57 13.10 31.90
CA LYS A 374 -10.36 14.26 32.80
C LYS A 374 -9.87 13.86 34.19
N SER A 375 -10.19 12.65 34.63
CA SER A 375 -9.87 12.14 35.96
C SER A 375 -8.59 11.27 35.98
N LEU A 376 -7.93 11.07 34.83
CA LEU A 376 -6.73 10.24 34.78
C LEU A 376 -5.60 10.86 35.63
N PRO A 377 -4.95 10.06 36.48
CA PRO A 377 -3.72 10.48 37.09
C PRO A 377 -2.62 10.60 36.05
N THR A 378 -1.59 11.42 36.32
CA THR A 378 -0.41 11.54 35.45
C THR A 378 0.86 11.23 36.26
N PRO A 379 1.78 10.39 35.76
CA PRO A 379 1.71 9.66 34.50
C PRO A 379 0.74 8.47 34.54
N ALA A 380 0.15 8.11 33.39
CA ALA A 380 -0.74 6.97 33.29
C ALA A 380 -0.66 6.29 31.87
N ALA A 381 -1.00 4.99 31.83
CA ALA A 381 -1.24 4.27 30.59
C ALA A 381 -2.76 4.03 30.43
N LEU A 382 -3.33 4.55 29.35
CA LEU A 382 -4.75 4.40 29.04
C LEU A 382 -4.91 3.30 27.96
N HIS A 383 -5.50 2.17 28.35
CA HIS A 383 -5.84 1.11 27.44
C HIS A 383 -7.26 1.29 26.91
N LEU A 384 -7.39 1.47 25.60
CA LEU A 384 -8.67 1.67 24.91
C LEU A 384 -9.03 0.44 24.11
N GLY A 385 -10.26 -0.05 24.26
CA GLY A 385 -10.83 -1.02 23.35
C GLY A 385 -10.99 -0.41 21.95
N ASN A 386 -10.90 -1.27 20.92
CA ASN A 386 -11.23 -0.85 19.57
C ASN A 386 -12.72 -0.46 19.47
N SER A 387 -13.17 0.06 18.33
CA SER A 387 -14.53 0.53 18.07
C SER A 387 -14.88 1.84 18.78
N SER A 388 -15.93 1.89 19.61
CA SER A 388 -16.47 3.12 20.20
C SER A 388 -15.49 3.79 21.16
N ALA A 389 -14.87 3.03 22.06
CA ALA A 389 -14.01 3.58 23.10
C ALA A 389 -12.85 4.43 22.55
N VAL A 390 -12.07 3.89 21.60
CA VAL A 390 -10.95 4.65 21.01
C VAL A 390 -11.43 5.85 20.19
N ARG A 391 -12.62 5.77 19.56
CA ARG A 391 -13.18 6.88 18.78
C ARG A 391 -13.70 8.00 19.67
N TYR A 392 -14.38 7.67 20.75
CA TYR A 392 -14.88 8.66 21.71
C TYR A 392 -13.73 9.34 22.46
N ALA A 393 -12.67 8.61 22.79
CA ALA A 393 -11.49 9.19 23.39
C ALA A 393 -10.85 10.28 22.49
N GLN A 394 -10.91 10.15 21.17
CA GLN A 394 -10.38 11.17 20.24
C GLN A 394 -11.09 12.53 20.33
N LEU A 395 -12.30 12.60 20.92
CA LEU A 395 -13.04 13.84 21.10
C LEU A 395 -12.51 14.69 22.26
N TYR A 396 -11.68 14.13 23.13
CA TYR A 396 -11.21 14.79 24.34
C TYR A 396 -9.69 14.99 24.32
N THR A 397 -9.23 16.05 24.93
CA THR A 397 -7.79 16.29 25.12
C THR A 397 -7.26 15.41 26.24
N LEU A 398 -6.23 14.62 25.94
CA LEU A 398 -5.53 13.83 26.97
C LEU A 398 -4.67 14.72 27.86
N PRO A 399 -4.58 14.41 29.16
CA PRO A 399 -3.59 15.03 30.04
C PRO A 399 -2.17 14.79 29.53
N GLU A 400 -1.22 15.62 29.94
CA GLU A 400 0.20 15.38 29.70
C GLU A 400 0.63 14.08 30.40
N ASP A 401 1.59 13.36 29.76
CA ASP A 401 2.14 12.10 30.25
C ASP A 401 1.15 10.93 30.40
N VAL A 402 0.13 10.92 29.55
CA VAL A 402 -0.74 9.74 29.32
C VAL A 402 -0.31 9.06 28.04
N GLU A 403 0.08 7.78 28.16
CA GLU A 403 0.33 6.88 27.04
C GLU A 403 -0.95 6.15 26.65
N VAL A 404 -1.21 5.98 25.36
CA VAL A 404 -2.40 5.31 24.86
C VAL A 404 -2.04 4.01 24.17
N CYS A 405 -2.65 2.92 24.64
CA CYS A 405 -2.60 1.61 24.03
C CYS A 405 -3.98 1.27 23.45
N CYS A 406 -4.02 0.73 22.25
CA CYS A 406 -5.28 0.28 21.63
C CYS A 406 -5.05 -1.03 20.89
N ASN A 407 -5.92 -2.03 21.15
CA ASN A 407 -5.92 -3.26 20.39
C ASN A 407 -6.53 -3.04 19.00
N ARG A 408 -6.00 -3.70 17.98
CA ARG A 408 -6.48 -3.56 16.58
C ARG A 408 -6.79 -4.89 15.90
N GLY A 409 -6.27 -5.99 16.40
CA GLY A 409 -6.45 -7.32 15.83
C GLY A 409 -7.41 -8.22 16.60
N CYS A 410 -7.38 -8.16 17.94
CA CYS A 410 -8.29 -8.97 18.79
C CYS A 410 -9.44 -8.10 19.29
N LEU A 411 -10.66 -8.43 18.90
CA LEU A 411 -11.87 -7.69 19.25
C LEU A 411 -12.72 -8.42 20.31
N LEU A 412 -12.49 -9.70 20.56
CA LEU A 412 -13.34 -10.57 21.40
C LEU A 412 -13.28 -10.29 22.90
N TYR A 413 -12.15 -9.77 23.41
CA TYR A 413 -11.92 -9.64 24.87
C TYR A 413 -11.79 -8.20 25.35
N THR A 414 -11.75 -7.23 24.45
CA THR A 414 -11.45 -5.82 24.80
C THR A 414 -12.43 -4.83 24.22
N SER A 415 -13.38 -5.26 23.41
CA SER A 415 -14.55 -4.52 22.97
C SER A 415 -15.78 -5.38 23.17
N ASP A 416 -16.83 -4.80 23.74
CA ASP A 416 -18.11 -5.49 23.82
C ASP A 416 -18.67 -5.68 22.40
N ALA A 417 -18.55 -6.90 21.89
CA ALA A 417 -19.10 -7.28 20.59
C ALA A 417 -20.64 -7.16 20.54
N ALA A 418 -21.30 -7.11 21.71
CA ALA A 418 -22.75 -6.89 21.81
C ALA A 418 -23.16 -5.47 21.35
N ASP A 419 -22.29 -4.47 21.50
CA ASP A 419 -22.56 -3.10 21.03
C ASP A 419 -22.57 -2.96 19.50
N ASP A 420 -21.83 -3.83 18.78
CA ASP A 420 -21.85 -3.82 17.32
C ASP A 420 -23.08 -4.53 16.73
N LEU A 421 -23.77 -5.40 17.51
CA LEU A 421 -24.99 -6.11 17.10
C LEU A 421 -26.28 -5.30 17.34
N THR A 422 -26.25 -4.28 18.19
CA THR A 422 -27.43 -3.44 18.49
C THR A 422 -27.54 -2.18 17.60
N ARG A 423 -26.60 -1.98 16.68
CA ARG A 423 -26.63 -0.86 15.70
C ARG A 423 -26.85 -1.36 14.28
N VAL A 424 -27.89 -2.13 14.08
CA VAL A 424 -28.50 -2.32 12.77
C VAL A 424 -29.77 -1.48 12.77
N ASP A 425 -29.62 -0.20 12.43
CA ASP A 425 -30.65 0.67 11.89
C ASP A 425 -30.01 1.68 10.92
#